data_8e3c34b6fee91788043dbbcbe3023ac2
#
_entry.id   8e3c34b6fee91788043dbbcbe3023ac2
#
_cell.length_a   1.000
_cell.length_b   1.000
_cell.length_c   1.000
_cell.angle_alpha   90.00
_cell.angle_beta   90.00
_cell.angle_gamma   90.00
#
_symmetry.space_group_name_H-M   'P 1'
#
loop_
_entity.id
_entity.type
_entity.pdbx_description
1 polymer ?
#
loop_
_entity_poly.entity_id
_entity_poly.type
_entity_poly.pdbx_seq_one_letter_code
_entity_poly.pdbx_strand_id
1 'polypeptide(L)'
;MQAKIQFNCVISPYPAQKIVNLPLFKMNMELKEHFNNKIFKLISETADELGLECYVVGGYVRDIFLKRPSKDIDVVVVGSGIEMAQAFGRKLGRGAPVSVFKNFGTAQVKYHDTEVEFVGARKESYSHDSRKPVVEDGTLEDDQNRRDFTINAMAVCLNKARFGELVDPFNGLDDLKERTIRTPLDPDITFSDDPLRMMRCVRFATQLNFYIDDTTFEALSRNKERIHIISKERIADELNKILLAPIPSKGFIELDRCGL
;
A
#
# COMPACT_ATOMS: atom_id res chain seq x y z
N MET A 1 -9.02 39.63 21.34
CA MET A 1 -9.64 38.58 22.16
C MET A 1 -9.28 37.23 21.48
N GLN A 2 -8.16 36.62 21.89
CA GLN A 2 -7.71 35.35 21.33
C GLN A 2 -8.41 34.23 22.12
N ALA A 3 -9.30 33.51 21.46
CA ALA A 3 -9.88 32.29 22.02
C ALA A 3 -8.83 31.15 22.00
N LYS A 4 -8.33 30.79 23.18
CA LYS A 4 -7.57 29.55 23.36
C LYS A 4 -8.53 28.37 23.23
N ILE A 5 -8.49 27.68 22.10
CA ILE A 5 -9.17 26.40 21.95
C ILE A 5 -8.32 25.37 22.70
N GLN A 6 -8.81 24.94 23.87
CA GLN A 6 -8.23 23.76 24.54
C GLN A 6 -8.73 22.52 23.83
N PHE A 7 -7.82 21.82 23.13
CA PHE A 7 -8.10 20.50 22.59
C PHE A 7 -8.09 19.48 23.73
N ASN A 8 -9.27 19.00 24.11
CA ASN A 8 -9.37 17.80 24.92
C ASN A 8 -8.91 16.60 24.06
N CYS A 9 -7.90 15.90 24.56
CA CYS A 9 -7.37 14.68 23.93
C CYS A 9 -8.49 13.64 23.82
N VAL A 10 -9.07 13.48 22.63
CA VAL A 10 -10.05 12.43 22.35
C VAL A 10 -9.27 11.14 22.25
N ILE A 11 -9.49 10.25 23.22
CA ILE A 11 -8.90 8.90 23.24
C ILE A 11 -9.36 8.16 21.99
N SER A 12 -8.40 7.68 21.18
CA SER A 12 -8.66 6.87 19.99
C SER A 12 -9.58 5.69 20.34
N PRO A 13 -10.63 5.41 19.56
CA PRO A 13 -11.50 4.24 19.79
C PRO A 13 -10.80 2.90 19.56
N TYR A 14 -9.61 2.91 18.97
CA TYR A 14 -8.77 1.73 18.84
C TYR A 14 -7.71 1.73 19.95
N PRO A 15 -7.73 0.73 20.86
CA PRO A 15 -6.67 0.61 21.85
C PRO A 15 -5.33 0.49 21.13
N ALA A 16 -4.31 1.14 21.68
CA ALA A 16 -2.94 1.04 21.20
C ALA A 16 -2.53 -0.45 21.23
N GLN A 17 -2.68 -1.14 20.11
CA GLN A 17 -2.19 -2.51 20.00
C GLN A 17 -0.67 -2.44 20.01
N LYS A 18 -0.05 -3.06 21.03
CA LYS A 18 1.40 -3.22 21.06
C LYS A 18 1.79 -4.13 19.90
N ILE A 19 2.45 -3.57 18.89
CA ILE A 19 3.15 -4.39 17.91
C ILE A 19 4.33 -5.01 18.66
N VAL A 20 4.28 -6.32 18.86
CA VAL A 20 5.27 -7.04 19.67
C VAL A 20 6.58 -7.11 18.88
N ASN A 21 7.72 -6.80 19.50
CA ASN A 21 9.04 -7.10 18.95
C ASN A 21 9.25 -8.61 18.93
N LEU A 22 8.81 -9.25 17.84
CA LEU A 22 9.04 -10.67 17.59
C LEU A 22 10.38 -10.84 16.86
N PRO A 23 11.19 -11.83 17.22
CA PRO A 23 12.33 -12.21 16.39
C PRO A 23 11.87 -12.51 14.95
N LEU A 24 12.64 -12.10 13.94
CA LEU A 24 12.32 -12.26 12.52
C LEU A 24 11.84 -13.68 12.18
N PHE A 25 12.47 -14.70 12.75
CA PHE A 25 12.08 -16.11 12.58
C PHE A 25 10.63 -16.38 13.04
N LYS A 26 10.24 -15.89 14.22
CA LYS A 26 8.89 -16.09 14.76
C LYS A 26 7.84 -15.33 13.96
N MET A 27 8.18 -14.13 13.51
CA MET A 27 7.34 -13.33 12.63
C MET A 27 7.08 -14.03 11.30
N ASN A 28 8.10 -14.58 10.66
CA ASN A 28 7.93 -15.33 9.41
C ASN A 28 7.11 -16.61 9.61
N MET A 29 7.18 -17.26 10.78
CA MET A 29 6.30 -18.39 11.09
C MET A 29 4.83 -17.95 11.20
N GLU A 30 4.54 -16.85 11.89
CA GLU A 30 3.19 -16.32 12.01
C GLU A 30 2.62 -15.90 10.65
N LEU A 31 3.44 -15.30 9.79
CA LEU A 31 3.05 -14.99 8.41
C LEU A 31 2.74 -16.25 7.60
N LYS A 32 3.57 -17.31 7.69
CA LYS A 32 3.30 -18.59 7.04
C LYS A 32 1.94 -19.17 7.45
N GLU A 33 1.60 -19.11 8.71
CA GLU A 33 0.30 -19.57 9.21
C GLU A 33 -0.84 -18.71 8.64
N HIS A 34 -0.69 -17.38 8.62
CA HIS A 34 -1.69 -16.47 8.06
C HIS A 34 -1.99 -16.75 6.59
N PHE A 35 -0.94 -17.00 5.80
CA PHE A 35 -1.05 -17.32 4.37
C PHE A 35 -1.40 -18.78 4.08
N ASN A 36 -1.51 -19.65 5.09
CA ASN A 36 -1.78 -21.07 4.93
C ASN A 36 -3.27 -21.39 4.63
N ASN A 37 -3.85 -20.72 3.65
CA ASN A 37 -5.22 -20.95 3.19
C ASN A 37 -5.25 -21.34 1.69
N LYS A 38 -6.42 -21.77 1.21
CA LYS A 38 -6.59 -22.29 -0.15
C LYS A 38 -6.17 -21.28 -1.23
N ILE A 39 -6.51 -19.99 -1.06
CA ILE A 39 -6.24 -18.97 -2.06
C ILE A 39 -4.73 -18.80 -2.24
N PHE A 40 -4.00 -18.54 -1.16
CA PHE A 40 -2.56 -18.32 -1.23
C PHE A 40 -1.78 -19.57 -1.64
N LYS A 41 -2.24 -20.78 -1.27
CA LYS A 41 -1.65 -22.03 -1.75
C LYS A 41 -1.78 -22.17 -3.27
N LEU A 42 -2.97 -21.89 -3.82
CA LEU A 42 -3.18 -21.94 -5.27
C LEU A 42 -2.38 -20.85 -6.01
N ILE A 43 -2.22 -19.65 -5.41
CA ILE A 43 -1.36 -18.61 -5.97
C ILE A 43 0.09 -19.09 -5.99
N SER A 44 0.58 -19.64 -4.87
CA SER A 44 1.93 -20.21 -4.75
C SER A 44 2.20 -21.29 -5.80
N GLU A 45 1.33 -22.28 -5.89
CA GLU A 45 1.43 -23.36 -6.86
C GLU A 45 1.42 -22.86 -8.32
N THR A 46 0.57 -21.85 -8.61
CA THR A 46 0.47 -21.27 -9.94
C THR A 46 1.73 -20.50 -10.30
N ALA A 47 2.27 -19.72 -9.38
CA ALA A 47 3.50 -18.96 -9.58
C ALA A 47 4.70 -19.89 -9.82
N ASP A 48 4.84 -20.95 -9.01
CA ASP A 48 5.92 -21.91 -9.14
C ASP A 48 5.84 -22.71 -10.47
N GLU A 49 4.63 -23.08 -10.92
CA GLU A 49 4.43 -23.75 -12.21
C GLU A 49 4.78 -22.86 -13.41
N LEU A 50 4.53 -21.56 -13.30
CA LEU A 50 4.87 -20.58 -14.33
C LEU A 50 6.33 -20.12 -14.23
N GLY A 51 7.05 -20.48 -13.17
CA GLY A 51 8.41 -20.00 -12.90
C GLY A 51 8.49 -18.51 -12.62
N LEU A 52 7.42 -17.91 -12.03
CA LEU A 52 7.32 -16.50 -11.74
C LEU A 52 7.53 -16.22 -10.24
N GLU A 53 8.27 -15.18 -9.90
CA GLU A 53 8.31 -14.68 -8.54
C GLU A 53 7.01 -13.95 -8.20
N CYS A 54 6.45 -14.20 -7.02
CA CYS A 54 5.12 -13.75 -6.64
C CYS A 54 5.07 -13.30 -5.18
N TYR A 55 4.47 -12.13 -4.94
CA TYR A 55 4.45 -11.49 -3.63
C TYR A 55 3.09 -10.85 -3.35
N VAL A 56 2.56 -11.03 -2.14
CA VAL A 56 1.50 -10.16 -1.63
C VAL A 56 2.13 -8.86 -1.14
N VAL A 57 1.50 -7.74 -1.43
CA VAL A 57 2.10 -6.42 -1.17
C VAL A 57 1.10 -5.42 -0.59
N GLY A 58 1.60 -4.30 -0.12
CA GLY A 58 0.80 -3.10 0.13
C GLY A 58 -0.10 -3.17 1.36
N GLY A 59 -1.33 -2.67 1.18
CA GLY A 59 -2.30 -2.52 2.27
C GLY A 59 -2.63 -3.81 2.99
N TYR A 60 -2.71 -4.93 2.27
CA TYR A 60 -2.99 -6.24 2.84
C TYR A 60 -1.91 -6.67 3.86
N VAL A 61 -0.62 -6.55 3.47
CA VAL A 61 0.51 -6.89 4.36
C VAL A 61 0.53 -5.99 5.58
N ARG A 62 0.39 -4.68 5.40
CA ARG A 62 0.26 -3.72 6.50
C ARG A 62 -0.86 -4.09 7.47
N ASP A 63 -2.04 -4.42 6.95
CA ASP A 63 -3.24 -4.65 7.76
C ASP A 63 -3.15 -5.98 8.54
N ILE A 64 -2.35 -6.98 8.10
CA ILE A 64 -2.01 -8.14 8.92
C ILE A 64 -1.34 -7.71 10.24
N PHE A 65 -0.30 -6.88 10.15
CA PHE A 65 0.43 -6.41 11.32
C PHE A 65 -0.42 -5.49 12.22
N LEU A 66 -1.33 -4.73 11.62
CA LEU A 66 -2.29 -3.89 12.35
C LEU A 66 -3.51 -4.67 12.85
N LYS A 67 -3.60 -5.99 12.58
CA LYS A 67 -4.75 -6.85 12.93
C LYS A 67 -6.09 -6.26 12.43
N ARG A 68 -6.07 -5.66 11.25
CA ARG A 68 -7.25 -5.09 10.58
C ARG A 68 -7.73 -6.07 9.51
N PRO A 69 -9.05 -6.26 9.36
CA PRO A 69 -9.56 -7.07 8.26
C PRO A 69 -9.26 -6.39 6.92
N SER A 70 -8.76 -7.17 5.96
CA SER A 70 -8.59 -6.75 4.57
C SER A 70 -9.13 -7.84 3.65
N LYS A 71 -9.86 -7.45 2.59
CA LYS A 71 -10.42 -8.36 1.60
C LYS A 71 -9.74 -8.21 0.24
N ASP A 72 -9.09 -7.07 0.02
CA ASP A 72 -8.42 -6.74 -1.23
C ASP A 72 -6.99 -7.26 -1.15
N ILE A 73 -6.66 -8.22 -2.00
CA ILE A 73 -5.33 -8.85 -2.03
C ILE A 73 -4.62 -8.35 -3.29
N ASP A 74 -3.58 -7.54 -3.09
CA ASP A 74 -2.70 -7.09 -4.17
C ASP A 74 -1.52 -8.05 -4.29
N VAL A 75 -1.34 -8.63 -5.47
CA VAL A 75 -0.27 -9.57 -5.78
C VAL A 75 0.61 -9.00 -6.88
N VAL A 76 1.88 -8.78 -6.56
CA VAL A 76 2.92 -8.40 -7.53
C VAL A 76 3.59 -9.66 -8.04
N VAL A 77 3.75 -9.73 -9.36
CA VAL A 77 4.40 -10.82 -10.08
C VAL A 77 5.57 -10.27 -10.88
N VAL A 78 6.75 -10.83 -10.71
CA VAL A 78 7.89 -10.48 -11.57
C VAL A 78 7.69 -11.20 -12.90
N GLY A 79 7.05 -10.46 -13.83
CA GLY A 79 6.53 -10.96 -15.10
C GLY A 79 5.10 -10.56 -15.36
N SER A 80 4.34 -11.37 -16.11
CA SER A 80 2.97 -11.02 -16.52
C SER A 80 1.93 -11.29 -15.44
N GLY A 81 1.41 -10.24 -14.81
CA GLY A 81 0.27 -10.32 -13.89
C GLY A 81 -0.99 -10.88 -14.56
N ILE A 82 -1.20 -10.58 -15.86
CA ILE A 82 -2.34 -11.09 -16.64
C ILE A 82 -2.24 -12.61 -16.83
N GLU A 83 -1.08 -13.12 -17.19
CA GLU A 83 -0.84 -14.56 -17.36
C GLU A 83 -1.06 -15.30 -16.04
N MET A 84 -0.50 -14.76 -14.96
CA MET A 84 -0.68 -15.31 -13.62
C MET A 84 -2.16 -15.35 -13.22
N ALA A 85 -2.91 -14.27 -13.40
CA ALA A 85 -4.34 -14.20 -13.08
C ALA A 85 -5.16 -15.22 -13.88
N GLN A 86 -4.88 -15.36 -15.17
CA GLN A 86 -5.56 -16.33 -16.04
C GLN A 86 -5.26 -17.78 -15.62
N ALA A 87 -4.02 -18.09 -15.28
CA ALA A 87 -3.64 -19.43 -14.80
C ALA A 87 -4.29 -19.74 -13.45
N PHE A 88 -4.24 -18.80 -12.52
CA PHE A 88 -4.90 -18.90 -11.21
C PHE A 88 -6.42 -19.07 -11.34
N GLY A 89 -7.09 -18.26 -12.19
CA GLY A 89 -8.53 -18.37 -12.44
C GLY A 89 -8.92 -19.73 -13.01
N ARG A 90 -8.12 -20.32 -13.90
CA ARG A 90 -8.36 -21.69 -14.41
C ARG A 90 -8.32 -22.73 -13.30
N LYS A 91 -7.40 -22.62 -12.34
CA LYS A 91 -7.29 -23.53 -11.18
C LYS A 91 -8.46 -23.39 -10.19
N LEU A 92 -8.99 -22.19 -10.03
CA LEU A 92 -10.17 -21.96 -9.21
C LEU A 92 -11.46 -22.51 -9.83
N GLY A 93 -11.49 -22.69 -11.17
CA GLY A 93 -12.63 -23.26 -11.89
C GLY A 93 -13.69 -22.23 -12.31
N ARG A 94 -14.86 -22.74 -12.74
CA ARG A 94 -15.92 -21.93 -13.40
C ARG A 94 -16.53 -20.80 -12.56
N GLY A 95 -16.29 -20.76 -11.26
CA GLY A 95 -16.83 -19.73 -10.36
C GLY A 95 -15.93 -18.51 -10.14
N ALA A 96 -14.78 -18.41 -10.84
CA ALA A 96 -13.81 -17.34 -10.64
C ALA A 96 -13.60 -16.55 -11.94
N PRO A 97 -14.44 -15.52 -12.23
CA PRO A 97 -14.25 -14.67 -13.39
C PRO A 97 -12.94 -13.88 -13.28
N VAL A 98 -12.23 -13.77 -14.42
CA VAL A 98 -11.01 -13.00 -14.57
C VAL A 98 -11.30 -11.75 -15.37
N SER A 99 -11.13 -10.58 -14.77
CA SER A 99 -11.23 -9.28 -15.44
C SER A 99 -9.85 -8.79 -15.80
N VAL A 100 -9.60 -8.51 -17.09
CA VAL A 100 -8.28 -8.11 -17.59
C VAL A 100 -8.28 -6.63 -17.96
N PHE A 101 -7.33 -5.88 -17.43
CA PHE A 101 -7.12 -4.45 -17.68
C PHE A 101 -5.82 -4.24 -18.46
N LYS A 102 -5.84 -4.55 -19.77
CA LYS A 102 -4.65 -4.59 -20.64
C LYS A 102 -3.83 -3.31 -20.58
N ASN A 103 -4.48 -2.14 -20.57
CA ASN A 103 -3.81 -0.84 -20.55
C ASN A 103 -2.98 -0.58 -19.27
N PHE A 104 -3.25 -1.33 -18.21
CA PHE A 104 -2.57 -1.22 -16.92
C PHE A 104 -1.67 -2.42 -16.62
N GLY A 105 -1.67 -3.43 -17.48
CA GLY A 105 -0.92 -4.67 -17.24
C GLY A 105 -1.43 -5.46 -16.03
N THR A 106 -2.70 -5.25 -15.62
CA THR A 106 -3.28 -5.88 -14.42
C THR A 106 -4.45 -6.77 -14.76
N ALA A 107 -4.75 -7.72 -13.88
CA ALA A 107 -5.95 -8.53 -13.96
C ALA A 107 -6.46 -8.85 -12.55
N GLN A 108 -7.77 -8.91 -12.42
CA GLN A 108 -8.46 -9.17 -11.15
C GLN A 108 -9.21 -10.50 -11.24
N VAL A 109 -9.10 -11.29 -10.19
CA VAL A 109 -9.85 -12.54 -10.03
C VAL A 109 -10.73 -12.41 -8.80
N LYS A 110 -12.04 -12.58 -9.01
CA LYS A 110 -13.01 -12.60 -7.92
C LYS A 110 -13.34 -14.04 -7.56
N TYR A 111 -13.19 -14.38 -6.29
CA TYR A 111 -13.55 -15.69 -5.77
C TYR A 111 -14.26 -15.57 -4.44
N HIS A 112 -15.57 -15.87 -4.41
CA HIS A 112 -16.46 -15.56 -3.29
C HIS A 112 -16.41 -14.08 -2.91
N ASP A 113 -16.11 -13.77 -1.63
CA ASP A 113 -16.02 -12.42 -1.09
C ASP A 113 -14.60 -11.83 -1.15
N THR A 114 -13.66 -12.53 -1.82
CA THR A 114 -12.26 -12.11 -1.93
C THR A 114 -11.98 -11.66 -3.36
N GLU A 115 -11.30 -10.53 -3.50
CA GLU A 115 -10.78 -10.03 -4.75
C GLU A 115 -9.25 -10.07 -4.72
N VAL A 116 -8.66 -10.68 -5.75
CA VAL A 116 -7.21 -10.76 -5.91
C VAL A 116 -6.83 -10.01 -7.18
N GLU A 117 -6.08 -8.94 -7.04
CA GLU A 117 -5.51 -8.20 -8.16
C GLU A 117 -4.07 -8.66 -8.40
N PHE A 118 -3.79 -9.03 -9.65
CA PHE A 118 -2.44 -9.40 -10.09
C PHE A 118 -1.86 -8.28 -10.95
N VAL A 119 -0.69 -7.80 -10.56
CA VAL A 119 0.03 -6.71 -11.23
C VAL A 119 1.42 -7.19 -11.59
N GLY A 120 1.88 -6.94 -12.81
CA GLY A 120 3.29 -7.13 -13.15
C GLY A 120 4.17 -6.17 -12.35
N ALA A 121 5.29 -6.65 -11.80
CA ALA A 121 6.28 -5.78 -11.21
C ALA A 121 6.78 -4.79 -12.27
N ARG A 122 6.84 -3.51 -11.92
CA ARG A 122 7.12 -2.47 -12.89
C ARG A 122 8.02 -1.37 -12.36
N LYS A 123 8.83 -0.85 -13.25
CA LYS A 123 9.57 0.39 -13.08
C LYS A 123 8.78 1.52 -13.68
N GLU A 124 8.68 2.63 -12.96
CA GLU A 124 7.99 3.83 -13.41
C GLU A 124 8.98 4.99 -13.56
N SER A 125 8.88 5.72 -14.67
CA SER A 125 9.65 6.95 -14.91
C SER A 125 8.68 8.09 -15.18
N TYR A 126 8.85 9.20 -14.47
CA TYR A 126 7.95 10.35 -14.52
C TYR A 126 8.59 11.54 -15.24
N SER A 127 7.78 12.33 -15.96
CA SER A 127 8.16 13.64 -16.46
C SER A 127 7.56 14.73 -15.58
N HIS A 128 8.25 15.86 -15.43
CA HIS A 128 7.82 16.95 -14.54
C HIS A 128 6.39 17.44 -14.82
N ASP A 129 5.96 17.45 -16.08
CA ASP A 129 4.67 18.02 -16.49
C ASP A 129 3.53 16.99 -16.56
N SER A 130 3.79 15.75 -16.17
CA SER A 130 2.80 14.68 -16.24
C SER A 130 2.96 13.70 -15.08
N ARG A 131 1.83 13.40 -14.42
CA ARG A 131 1.74 12.31 -13.46
C ARG A 131 1.61 10.91 -14.10
N LYS A 132 1.51 10.82 -15.43
CA LYS A 132 1.42 9.54 -16.13
C LYS A 132 2.84 9.01 -16.33
N PRO A 133 3.24 7.92 -15.67
CA PRO A 133 4.56 7.36 -15.84
C PRO A 133 4.71 6.68 -17.21
N VAL A 134 5.93 6.63 -17.69
CA VAL A 134 6.36 5.58 -18.62
C VAL A 134 6.59 4.33 -17.77
N VAL A 135 5.98 3.22 -18.18
CA VAL A 135 6.00 1.96 -17.42
C VAL A 135 6.79 0.93 -18.22
N GLU A 136 7.73 0.28 -17.55
CA GLU A 136 8.54 -0.83 -18.06
C GLU A 136 8.44 -2.02 -17.10
N ASP A 137 8.69 -3.23 -17.59
CA ASP A 137 8.81 -4.40 -16.73
C ASP A 137 9.94 -4.19 -15.73
N GLY A 138 9.70 -4.53 -14.48
CA GLY A 138 10.62 -4.29 -13.38
C GLY A 138 10.79 -5.50 -12.45
N THR A 139 11.62 -5.31 -11.46
CA THR A 139 11.84 -6.23 -10.35
C THR A 139 10.89 -5.92 -9.18
N LEU A 140 10.88 -6.76 -8.14
CA LEU A 140 10.19 -6.44 -6.88
C LEU A 140 10.74 -5.14 -6.27
N GLU A 141 12.05 -4.93 -6.32
CA GLU A 141 12.68 -3.72 -5.81
C GLU A 141 12.18 -2.46 -6.54
N ASP A 142 12.08 -2.50 -7.87
CA ASP A 142 11.50 -1.40 -8.66
C ASP A 142 10.06 -1.11 -8.24
N ASP A 143 9.25 -2.15 -8.02
CA ASP A 143 7.86 -1.99 -7.56
C ASP A 143 7.78 -1.40 -6.15
N GLN A 144 8.67 -1.81 -5.23
CA GLN A 144 8.73 -1.28 -3.88
C GLN A 144 9.21 0.17 -3.85
N ASN A 145 10.22 0.53 -4.66
CA ASN A 145 10.77 1.89 -4.78
C ASN A 145 9.74 2.93 -5.24
N ARG A 146 8.81 2.56 -6.13
CA ARG A 146 7.78 3.47 -6.65
C ARG A 146 6.58 3.67 -5.71
N ARG A 147 6.49 2.95 -4.58
CA ARG A 147 5.35 3.04 -3.67
C ARG A 147 5.36 4.34 -2.88
N ASP A 148 4.18 4.69 -2.37
CA ASP A 148 3.96 5.96 -1.67
C ASP A 148 4.62 6.01 -0.29
N PHE A 149 4.44 4.95 0.54
CA PHE A 149 4.92 4.92 1.93
C PHE A 149 5.55 3.57 2.27
N THR A 150 6.51 3.60 3.18
CA THR A 150 7.24 2.40 3.68
C THR A 150 6.29 1.32 4.17
N ILE A 151 5.25 1.70 4.92
CA ILE A 151 4.22 0.79 5.45
C ILE A 151 3.39 0.10 4.36
N ASN A 152 3.37 0.62 3.15
CA ASN A 152 2.71 0.05 1.97
C ASN A 152 3.70 -0.58 0.98
N ALA A 153 5.00 -0.52 1.27
CA ALA A 153 6.07 -1.08 0.43
C ALA A 153 6.51 -2.48 0.87
N MET A 154 6.01 -2.96 2.02
CA MET A 154 6.26 -4.32 2.49
C MET A 154 5.66 -5.36 1.55
N ALA A 155 6.37 -6.46 1.36
CA ALA A 155 5.94 -7.59 0.55
C ALA A 155 6.13 -8.92 1.30
N VAL A 156 5.30 -9.93 1.00
CA VAL A 156 5.45 -11.28 1.53
C VAL A 156 5.53 -12.25 0.37
N CYS A 157 6.61 -13.04 0.32
CA CYS A 157 6.84 -14.00 -0.74
C CYS A 157 5.83 -15.14 -0.68
N LEU A 158 5.27 -15.50 -1.83
CA LEU A 158 4.32 -16.61 -1.98
C LEU A 158 4.93 -17.85 -2.66
N ASN A 159 6.10 -17.75 -3.28
CA ASN A 159 6.77 -18.92 -3.84
C ASN A 159 7.13 -19.93 -2.76
N LYS A 160 6.96 -21.21 -3.03
CA LYS A 160 7.14 -22.32 -2.08
C LYS A 160 8.48 -22.28 -1.34
N ALA A 161 9.57 -21.95 -2.04
CA ALA A 161 10.93 -21.91 -1.47
C ALA A 161 11.08 -20.87 -0.35
N ARG A 162 10.35 -19.74 -0.43
CA ARG A 162 10.43 -18.61 0.50
C ARG A 162 9.05 -18.20 1.06
N PHE A 163 8.10 -19.13 1.06
CA PHE A 163 6.71 -18.87 1.41
C PHE A 163 6.57 -18.24 2.82
N GLY A 164 5.89 -17.10 2.88
CA GLY A 164 5.67 -16.33 4.12
C GLY A 164 6.88 -15.51 4.58
N GLU A 165 7.95 -15.39 3.77
CA GLU A 165 9.08 -14.53 4.08
C GLU A 165 8.73 -13.07 3.80
N LEU A 166 8.94 -12.20 4.81
CA LEU A 166 8.76 -10.75 4.68
C LEU A 166 9.96 -10.13 3.96
N VAL A 167 9.67 -9.29 2.97
CA VAL A 167 10.62 -8.43 2.25
C VAL A 167 10.28 -6.98 2.57
N ASP A 168 11.09 -6.35 3.41
CA ASP A 168 10.89 -5.00 3.93
C ASP A 168 12.18 -4.17 3.84
N PRO A 169 12.57 -3.70 2.65
CA PRO A 169 13.83 -2.99 2.45
C PRO A 169 13.86 -1.59 3.07
N PHE A 170 12.70 -1.03 3.41
CA PHE A 170 12.56 0.35 3.92
C PHE A 170 12.19 0.41 5.40
N ASN A 171 12.27 -0.70 6.13
CA ASN A 171 11.89 -0.78 7.55
C ASN A 171 10.44 -0.33 7.82
N GLY A 172 9.51 -0.63 6.90
CA GLY A 172 8.10 -0.30 7.04
C GLY A 172 7.46 -0.93 8.29
N LEU A 173 7.96 -2.08 8.74
CA LEU A 173 7.52 -2.70 9.99
C LEU A 173 7.88 -1.85 11.22
N ASP A 174 9.03 -1.18 11.23
CA ASP A 174 9.41 -0.29 12.32
C ASP A 174 8.59 0.99 12.27
N ASP A 175 8.37 1.57 11.08
CA ASP A 175 7.44 2.70 10.92
C ASP A 175 6.00 2.35 11.38
N LEU A 176 5.54 1.13 11.18
CA LEU A 176 4.26 0.67 11.76
C LEU A 176 4.27 0.66 13.28
N LYS A 177 5.37 0.19 13.92
CA LYS A 177 5.52 0.18 15.38
C LYS A 177 5.56 1.60 15.95
N GLU A 178 6.27 2.50 15.26
CA GLU A 178 6.42 3.91 15.61
C GLU A 178 5.21 4.75 15.22
N ARG A 179 4.26 4.15 14.47
CA ARG A 179 3.07 4.83 13.93
C ARG A 179 3.43 6.03 13.07
N THR A 180 4.34 5.83 12.16
CA THR A 180 4.91 6.87 11.30
C THR A 180 4.54 6.63 9.83
N ILE A 181 4.19 7.70 9.13
CA ILE A 181 4.04 7.74 7.67
C ILE A 181 5.31 8.35 7.09
N ARG A 182 6.06 7.55 6.35
CA ARG A 182 7.34 7.92 5.71
C ARG A 182 7.36 7.43 4.28
N THR A 183 7.97 8.17 3.36
CA THR A 183 8.20 7.73 1.98
C THR A 183 9.38 6.74 1.91
N PRO A 184 9.34 5.74 1.00
CA PRO A 184 10.46 4.81 0.82
C PRO A 184 11.75 5.50 0.38
N LEU A 185 11.62 6.44 -0.53
CA LEU A 185 12.71 7.23 -1.09
C LEU A 185 12.53 8.71 -0.73
N ASP A 186 13.32 9.58 -1.39
CA ASP A 186 13.23 11.03 -1.23
C ASP A 186 11.77 11.51 -1.37
N PRO A 187 11.21 12.17 -0.34
CA PRO A 187 9.81 12.62 -0.37
C PRO A 187 9.55 13.69 -1.42
N ASP A 188 10.51 14.54 -1.76
CA ASP A 188 10.33 15.55 -2.80
C ASP A 188 10.17 14.89 -4.18
N ILE A 189 10.96 13.85 -4.48
CA ILE A 189 10.79 13.04 -5.69
C ILE A 189 9.45 12.31 -5.66
N THR A 190 9.14 11.65 -4.55
CA THR A 190 7.90 10.87 -4.39
C THR A 190 6.64 11.72 -4.63
N PHE A 191 6.59 12.96 -4.13
CA PHE A 191 5.46 13.87 -4.29
C PHE A 191 5.49 14.60 -5.63
N SER A 192 6.67 14.83 -6.19
CA SER A 192 6.80 15.37 -7.55
C SER A 192 6.29 14.38 -8.61
N ASP A 193 6.58 13.09 -8.47
CA ASP A 193 6.19 12.04 -9.40
C ASP A 193 4.65 11.86 -9.46
N ASP A 194 3.99 11.70 -8.33
CA ASP A 194 2.52 11.69 -8.23
C ASP A 194 2.05 12.57 -7.08
N PRO A 195 1.68 13.84 -7.33
CA PRO A 195 1.24 14.78 -6.29
C PRO A 195 0.01 14.32 -5.51
N LEU A 196 -0.79 13.36 -6.02
CA LEU A 196 -1.89 12.77 -5.24
C LEU A 196 -1.38 12.07 -3.98
N ARG A 197 -0.12 11.62 -3.97
CA ARG A 197 0.50 11.02 -2.78
C ARG A 197 0.54 11.97 -1.59
N MET A 198 0.51 13.28 -1.80
CA MET A 198 0.39 14.27 -0.72
C MET A 198 -0.94 14.13 0.01
N MET A 199 -2.06 14.09 -0.72
CA MET A 199 -3.39 13.84 -0.14
C MET A 199 -3.46 12.45 0.52
N ARG A 200 -2.84 11.44 -0.10
CA ARG A 200 -2.75 10.08 0.47
C ARG A 200 -1.95 10.05 1.77
N CYS A 201 -0.88 10.85 1.89
CA CYS A 201 -0.09 11.00 3.11
C CYS A 201 -0.98 11.44 4.29
N VAL A 202 -1.68 12.55 4.12
CA VAL A 202 -2.61 13.06 5.13
C VAL A 202 -3.74 12.06 5.41
N ARG A 203 -4.28 11.42 4.37
CA ARG A 203 -5.31 10.40 4.54
C ARG A 203 -4.82 9.22 5.39
N PHE A 204 -3.66 8.65 5.09
CA PHE A 204 -3.14 7.52 5.87
C PHE A 204 -2.81 7.92 7.30
N ALA A 205 -2.20 9.09 7.51
CA ALA A 205 -1.96 9.62 8.84
C ALA A 205 -3.26 9.76 9.65
N THR A 206 -4.36 10.15 8.99
CA THR A 206 -5.68 10.30 9.62
C THR A 206 -6.34 8.95 9.90
N GLN A 207 -6.42 8.08 8.89
CA GLN A 207 -7.11 6.78 8.98
C GLN A 207 -6.43 5.81 9.94
N LEU A 208 -5.10 5.82 10.00
CA LEU A 208 -4.32 4.96 10.87
C LEU A 208 -4.03 5.59 12.24
N ASN A 209 -4.33 6.87 12.38
CA ASN A 209 -3.92 7.69 13.53
C ASN A 209 -2.41 7.67 13.75
N PHE A 210 -1.64 7.86 12.67
CA PHE A 210 -0.18 7.88 12.63
C PHE A 210 0.33 9.31 12.51
N TYR A 211 1.57 9.54 12.88
CA TYR A 211 2.30 10.79 12.64
C TYR A 211 2.90 10.78 11.24
N ILE A 212 3.12 11.95 10.67
CA ILE A 212 3.89 12.10 9.44
C ILE A 212 5.32 12.41 9.85
N ASP A 213 6.30 11.67 9.28
CA ASP A 213 7.72 11.94 9.47
C ASP A 213 8.06 13.39 9.10
N ASP A 214 8.95 14.04 9.87
CA ASP A 214 9.23 15.46 9.71
C ASP A 214 9.73 15.81 8.29
N THR A 215 10.64 15.02 7.73
CA THR A 215 11.17 15.25 6.38
C THR A 215 10.08 15.06 5.31
N THR A 216 9.21 14.06 5.50
CA THR A 216 8.05 13.81 4.65
C THR A 216 7.04 14.96 4.76
N PHE A 217 6.79 15.48 5.97
CA PHE A 217 5.88 16.60 6.19
C PHE A 217 6.38 17.90 5.55
N GLU A 218 7.66 18.21 5.71
CA GLU A 218 8.26 19.39 5.07
C GLU A 218 8.16 19.33 3.54
N ALA A 219 8.33 18.15 2.95
CA ALA A 219 8.17 17.95 1.52
C ALA A 219 6.72 18.16 1.03
N LEU A 220 5.69 17.88 1.85
CA LEU A 220 4.30 18.24 1.52
C LEU A 220 4.20 19.74 1.25
N SER A 221 4.71 20.57 2.17
CA SER A 221 4.65 22.03 2.08
C SER A 221 5.45 22.57 0.86
N ARG A 222 6.60 21.96 0.55
CA ARG A 222 7.41 22.36 -0.61
C ARG A 222 6.76 22.02 -1.93
N ASN A 223 6.03 20.90 -2.02
CA ASN A 223 5.45 20.38 -3.26
C ASN A 223 3.96 20.71 -3.44
N LYS A 224 3.32 21.40 -2.50
CA LYS A 224 1.86 21.61 -2.44
C LYS A 224 1.26 22.16 -3.74
N GLU A 225 1.96 23.09 -4.41
CA GLU A 225 1.47 23.70 -5.66
C GLU A 225 1.29 22.68 -6.78
N ARG A 226 1.99 21.55 -6.73
CA ARG A 226 1.84 20.48 -7.72
C ARG A 226 0.49 19.77 -7.64
N ILE A 227 -0.27 19.95 -6.58
CA ILE A 227 -1.62 19.35 -6.45
C ILE A 227 -2.55 19.83 -7.59
N HIS A 228 -2.30 20.99 -8.17
CA HIS A 228 -3.10 21.55 -9.25
C HIS A 228 -3.09 20.72 -10.55
N ILE A 229 -2.12 19.82 -10.76
CA ILE A 229 -2.13 18.92 -11.92
C ILE A 229 -3.05 17.69 -11.72
N ILE A 230 -3.57 17.50 -10.50
CA ILE A 230 -4.45 16.40 -10.17
C ILE A 230 -5.91 16.79 -10.45
N SER A 231 -6.69 15.87 -11.01
CA SER A 231 -8.11 16.10 -11.23
C SER A 231 -8.86 16.25 -9.90
N LYS A 232 -9.86 17.12 -9.89
CA LYS A 232 -10.66 17.43 -8.72
C LYS A 232 -11.37 16.19 -8.14
N GLU A 233 -11.79 15.28 -9.01
CA GLU A 233 -12.46 14.02 -8.62
C GLU A 233 -11.52 13.16 -7.75
N ARG A 234 -10.24 13.04 -8.13
CA ARG A 234 -9.26 12.26 -7.36
C ARG A 234 -8.93 12.91 -6.01
N ILE A 235 -8.84 14.23 -6.00
CA ILE A 235 -8.66 14.99 -4.75
C ILE A 235 -9.87 14.77 -3.85
N ALA A 236 -11.10 14.89 -4.40
CA ALA A 236 -12.34 14.68 -3.67
C ALA A 236 -12.44 13.26 -3.09
N ASP A 237 -12.01 12.24 -3.84
CA ASP A 237 -11.99 10.84 -3.36
C ASP A 237 -11.10 10.67 -2.13
N GLU A 238 -9.89 11.26 -2.15
CA GLU A 238 -9.01 11.20 -0.98
C GLU A 238 -9.56 12.04 0.19
N LEU A 239 -10.13 13.22 -0.09
CA LEU A 239 -10.77 14.06 0.93
C LEU A 239 -11.97 13.35 1.57
N ASN A 240 -12.80 12.67 0.80
CA ASN A 240 -13.92 11.87 1.33
C ASN A 240 -13.41 10.77 2.27
N LYS A 241 -12.29 10.12 1.94
CA LYS A 241 -11.69 9.10 2.81
C LYS A 241 -11.13 9.71 4.11
N ILE A 242 -10.67 10.97 4.08
CA ILE A 242 -10.28 11.72 5.29
C ILE A 242 -11.52 12.02 6.14
N LEU A 243 -12.60 12.51 5.52
CA LEU A 243 -13.87 12.81 6.19
C LEU A 243 -14.47 11.58 6.89
N LEU A 244 -14.37 10.42 6.27
CA LEU A 244 -14.88 9.15 6.78
C LEU A 244 -13.93 8.46 7.78
N ALA A 245 -12.78 9.04 8.09
CA ALA A 245 -11.85 8.50 9.07
C ALA A 245 -12.40 8.67 10.52
N PRO A 246 -11.94 7.86 11.48
CA PRO A 246 -12.39 7.94 12.87
C PRO A 246 -12.19 9.33 13.53
N ILE A 247 -11.14 10.05 13.15
CA ILE A 247 -10.81 11.40 13.67
C ILE A 247 -10.50 12.31 12.46
N PRO A 248 -11.54 12.78 11.73
CA PRO A 248 -11.33 13.59 10.52
C PRO A 248 -10.62 14.93 10.81
N SER A 249 -10.85 15.52 11.99
CA SER A 249 -10.22 16.78 12.39
C SER A 249 -8.69 16.75 12.33
N LYS A 250 -8.08 15.59 12.60
CA LYS A 250 -6.62 15.40 12.44
C LYS A 250 -6.19 15.66 11.00
N GLY A 251 -6.92 15.11 10.04
CA GLY A 251 -6.61 15.28 8.61
C GLY A 251 -6.72 16.74 8.19
N PHE A 252 -7.77 17.45 8.61
CA PHE A 252 -7.93 18.87 8.29
C PHE A 252 -6.85 19.75 8.93
N ILE A 253 -6.41 19.41 10.15
CA ILE A 253 -5.29 20.12 10.79
C ILE A 253 -4.00 19.90 9.98
N GLU A 254 -3.72 18.69 9.54
CA GLU A 254 -2.52 18.40 8.75
C GLU A 254 -2.57 19.07 7.36
N LEU A 255 -3.74 19.10 6.69
CA LEU A 255 -3.94 19.84 5.43
C LEU A 255 -3.67 21.33 5.61
N ASP A 256 -4.23 21.95 6.64
CA ASP A 256 -4.02 23.37 6.95
C ASP A 256 -2.53 23.67 7.24
N ARG A 257 -1.88 22.83 8.05
CA ARG A 257 -0.45 22.99 8.42
C ARG A 257 0.49 22.91 7.21
N CYS A 258 0.23 22.04 6.25
CA CYS A 258 1.08 21.90 5.05
C CYS A 258 0.59 22.78 3.88
N GLY A 259 -0.59 23.41 4.01
CA GLY A 259 -1.15 24.33 3.01
C GLY A 259 -1.75 23.64 1.79
N LEU A 260 -2.25 22.41 1.92
CA LEU A 260 -2.97 21.65 0.90
C LEU A 260 -4.47 21.92 0.92
#